data_7aff447f6e2affee84472ffeb75cc2bd
#
_entry.id   7aff447f6e2affee84472ffeb75cc2bd
#
_cell.length_a   1.000
_cell.length_b   1.000
_cell.length_c   1.000
_cell.angle_alpha   90.00
_cell.angle_beta   90.00
_cell.angle_gamma   90.00
#
_symmetry.space_group_name_H-M   'P 1'
#
loop_
_entity.id
_entity.type
_entity.pdbx_description
1 polymer ?
#
loop_
_entity_poly.entity_id
_entity_poly.type
_entity_poly.pdbx_seq_one_letter_code
_entity_poly.pdbx_strand_id
1 'polypeptide(L)'
;MSTQSKVSPEELDALLPQYEVTPGKMSRVEKRIRNRCILIMVLWLVRIAIIVFYPEFVLVTRAETRLLTPDDVSGLLLVRVSMVAIGVGVYLWSFLTNHYFRTVNVIALIIVCCLIWSDIEVYVLSSMADLTGPSLAMIVFRFIPLTLLFLNYLDIRK
;
A
#
# COMPACT_ATOMS: atom_id res chain seq x y z
N MET A 1 8.28 26.06 46.21
CA MET A 1 9.57 25.54 45.77
C MET A 1 9.38 24.10 45.37
N SER A 2 9.17 23.84 44.06
CA SER A 2 9.03 22.47 43.53
C SER A 2 10.41 21.94 43.13
N THR A 3 10.94 21.01 43.90
CA THR A 3 12.14 20.24 43.59
C THR A 3 11.81 19.33 42.36
N GLN A 4 12.14 19.79 41.17
CA GLN A 4 12.25 18.89 40.02
C GLN A 4 13.42 17.92 40.31
N SER A 5 13.07 16.67 40.63
CA SER A 5 14.06 15.59 40.67
C SER A 5 14.55 15.39 39.24
N LYS A 6 15.77 15.79 38.96
CA LYS A 6 16.49 15.43 37.74
C LYS A 6 16.68 13.92 37.76
N VAL A 7 15.92 13.18 36.93
CA VAL A 7 16.16 11.77 36.67
C VAL A 7 17.58 11.64 36.11
N SER A 8 18.40 10.79 36.70
CA SER A 8 19.78 10.60 36.24
C SER A 8 19.78 9.87 34.89
N PRO A 9 20.80 10.10 34.03
CA PRO A 9 20.91 9.37 32.77
C PRO A 9 20.92 7.84 32.94
N GLU A 10 21.45 7.34 34.06
CA GLU A 10 21.49 5.91 34.40
C GLU A 10 20.09 5.35 34.75
N GLU A 11 19.23 6.16 35.38
CA GLU A 11 17.84 5.79 35.64
C GLU A 11 17.01 5.78 34.37
N LEU A 12 17.33 6.67 33.41
CA LEU A 12 16.68 6.69 32.10
C LEU A 12 17.04 5.45 31.27
N ASP A 13 18.31 5.02 31.30
CA ASP A 13 18.78 3.80 30.64
C ASP A 13 18.17 2.52 31.26
N ALA A 14 17.92 2.54 32.58
CA ALA A 14 17.25 1.41 33.26
C ALA A 14 15.74 1.33 32.95
N LEU A 15 15.12 2.44 32.58
CA LEU A 15 13.68 2.49 32.21
C LEU A 15 13.43 2.21 30.72
N LEU A 16 14.46 2.34 29.88
CA LEU A 16 14.37 1.88 28.49
C LEU A 16 14.41 0.36 28.50
N PRO A 17 13.39 -0.33 27.99
CA PRO A 17 13.48 -1.77 27.84
C PRO A 17 14.74 -2.05 27.02
N GLN A 18 15.72 -2.70 27.63
CA GLN A 18 16.89 -3.20 26.92
C GLN A 18 16.39 -4.28 25.97
N TYR A 19 16.02 -3.85 24.77
CA TYR A 19 15.87 -4.75 23.65
C TYR A 19 17.28 -5.23 23.32
N GLU A 20 17.70 -6.31 23.98
CA GLU A 20 18.80 -7.13 23.47
C GLU A 20 18.40 -7.59 22.06
N VAL A 21 18.79 -6.77 21.09
CA VAL A 21 18.80 -7.18 19.69
C VAL A 21 19.88 -8.25 19.60
N THR A 22 19.51 -9.48 19.90
CA THR A 22 20.33 -10.65 19.60
C THR A 22 20.54 -10.65 18.09
N PRO A 23 21.74 -10.29 17.58
CA PRO A 23 21.98 -10.29 16.15
C PRO A 23 21.95 -11.75 15.69
N GLY A 24 20.89 -12.18 14.98
CA GLY A 24 20.95 -13.46 14.32
C GLY A 24 19.67 -14.24 14.10
N LYS A 25 18.58 -14.01 14.80
CA LYS A 25 17.32 -14.74 14.49
C LYS A 25 16.16 -13.76 14.34
N MET A 26 15.89 -13.39 13.09
CA MET A 26 14.65 -12.75 12.73
C MET A 26 13.46 -13.52 13.31
N SER A 27 12.60 -12.86 14.07
CA SER A 27 11.43 -13.52 14.65
C SER A 27 10.55 -14.10 13.53
N ARG A 28 9.79 -15.16 13.82
CA ARG A 28 8.87 -15.75 12.82
C ARG A 28 7.85 -14.74 12.30
N VAL A 29 7.52 -13.76 13.11
CA VAL A 29 6.59 -12.66 12.75
C VAL A 29 7.25 -11.71 11.77
N GLU A 30 8.48 -11.26 12.03
CA GLU A 30 9.23 -10.38 11.12
C GLU A 30 9.45 -11.02 9.75
N LYS A 31 9.77 -12.32 9.71
CA LYS A 31 9.91 -13.05 8.44
C LYS A 31 8.61 -13.09 7.66
N ARG A 32 7.46 -13.26 8.34
CA ARG A 32 6.14 -13.24 7.68
C ARG A 32 5.80 -11.86 7.15
N ILE A 33 6.00 -10.81 7.93
CA ILE A 33 5.77 -9.42 7.51
C ILE A 33 6.66 -9.11 6.30
N ARG A 34 7.95 -9.45 6.35
CA ARG A 34 8.87 -9.23 5.24
C ARG A 34 8.41 -9.91 3.95
N ASN A 35 8.02 -11.17 4.02
CA ASN A 35 7.58 -11.92 2.84
C ASN A 35 6.30 -11.32 2.24
N ARG A 36 5.35 -10.88 3.09
CA ARG A 36 4.12 -10.21 2.62
C ARG A 36 4.44 -8.85 2.00
N CYS A 37 5.37 -8.08 2.57
CA CYS A 37 5.79 -6.79 1.99
C CYS A 37 6.40 -6.98 0.61
N ILE A 38 7.28 -7.96 0.44
CA ILE A 38 7.86 -8.30 -0.86
C ILE A 38 6.74 -8.67 -1.85
N LEU A 39 5.79 -9.50 -1.43
CA LEU A 39 4.68 -9.91 -2.28
C LEU A 39 3.80 -8.71 -2.68
N ILE A 40 3.48 -7.80 -1.74
CA ILE A 40 2.73 -6.57 -2.03
C ILE A 40 3.47 -5.72 -3.07
N MET A 41 4.78 -5.53 -2.90
CA MET A 41 5.59 -4.76 -3.85
C MET A 41 5.61 -5.41 -5.24
N VAL A 42 5.77 -6.73 -5.31
CA VAL A 42 5.71 -7.47 -6.58
C VAL A 42 4.34 -7.28 -7.25
N LEU A 43 3.23 -7.41 -6.52
CA LEU A 43 1.89 -7.20 -7.05
C LEU A 43 1.69 -5.79 -7.60
N TRP A 44 2.21 -4.77 -6.92
CA TRP A 44 2.13 -3.40 -7.40
C TRP A 44 3.02 -3.15 -8.64
N LEU A 45 4.21 -3.76 -8.70
CA LEU A 45 5.05 -3.69 -9.90
C LEU A 45 4.39 -4.40 -11.09
N VAL A 46 3.79 -5.57 -10.88
CA VAL A 46 2.98 -6.25 -11.90
C VAL A 46 1.84 -5.37 -12.38
N ARG A 47 1.17 -4.67 -11.47
CA ARG A 47 0.12 -3.72 -11.84
C ARG A 47 0.64 -2.57 -12.70
N ILE A 48 1.79 -1.98 -12.36
CA ILE A 48 2.43 -0.96 -13.21
C ILE A 48 2.72 -1.53 -14.59
N ALA A 49 3.29 -2.73 -14.65
CA ALA A 49 3.57 -3.39 -15.93
C ALA A 49 2.28 -3.59 -16.76
N ILE A 50 1.19 -4.04 -16.14
CA ILE A 50 -0.10 -4.18 -16.84
C ILE A 50 -0.57 -2.82 -17.39
N ILE A 51 -0.50 -1.75 -16.60
CA ILE A 51 -0.93 -0.41 -17.06
C ILE A 51 -0.09 0.06 -18.24
N VAL A 52 1.21 -0.22 -18.24
CA VAL A 52 2.14 0.23 -19.30
C VAL A 52 2.01 -0.61 -20.58
N PHE A 53 1.94 -1.94 -20.45
CA PHE A 53 1.97 -2.83 -21.61
C PHE A 53 0.58 -3.20 -22.16
N TYR A 54 -0.44 -3.07 -21.33
CA TYR A 54 -1.83 -3.45 -21.66
C TYR A 54 -2.79 -2.36 -21.19
N PRO A 55 -2.71 -1.13 -21.75
CA PRO A 55 -3.53 0.00 -21.31
C PRO A 55 -5.03 -0.27 -21.47
N GLU A 56 -5.44 -1.17 -22.37
CA GLU A 56 -6.83 -1.59 -22.57
C GLU A 56 -7.44 -2.29 -21.34
N PHE A 57 -6.63 -2.85 -20.46
CA PHE A 57 -7.09 -3.41 -19.18
C PHE A 57 -7.26 -2.35 -18.09
N VAL A 58 -6.78 -1.13 -18.36
CA VAL A 58 -6.98 -0.03 -17.41
C VAL A 58 -8.41 0.43 -17.54
N LEU A 59 -9.08 0.37 -16.41
CA LEU A 59 -10.48 0.75 -16.27
C LEU A 59 -10.65 2.23 -16.60
N VAL A 60 -11.19 2.49 -17.75
CA VAL A 60 -11.55 3.82 -18.20
C VAL A 60 -13.08 3.88 -18.18
N THR A 61 -13.65 4.88 -17.52
CA THR A 61 -15.09 5.05 -17.50
C THR A 61 -15.61 5.42 -18.88
N ARG A 62 -16.86 5.05 -19.21
CA ARG A 62 -17.47 5.44 -20.49
C ARG A 62 -17.50 6.97 -20.68
N ALA A 63 -17.63 7.72 -19.60
CA ALA A 63 -17.58 9.17 -19.63
C ALA A 63 -16.19 9.68 -20.04
N GLU A 64 -15.14 9.10 -19.46
CA GLU A 64 -13.75 9.44 -19.80
C GLU A 64 -13.43 9.12 -21.27
N THR A 65 -13.82 7.94 -21.78
CA THR A 65 -13.57 7.55 -23.18
C THR A 65 -14.32 8.39 -24.21
N ARG A 66 -15.44 9.01 -23.86
CA ARG A 66 -16.22 9.85 -24.78
C ARG A 66 -15.75 11.29 -24.83
N LEU A 67 -15.13 11.80 -23.77
CA LEU A 67 -14.77 13.20 -23.58
C LEU A 67 -13.27 13.47 -23.75
N LEU A 68 -12.43 12.44 -23.70
CA LEU A 68 -10.98 12.59 -23.70
C LEU A 68 -10.40 12.28 -25.07
N THR A 69 -9.43 13.10 -25.46
CA THR A 69 -8.58 12.83 -26.62
C THR A 69 -7.59 11.68 -26.29
N PRO A 70 -6.99 11.01 -27.30
CA PRO A 70 -5.96 10.00 -27.05
C PRO A 70 -4.79 10.51 -26.20
N ASP A 71 -4.45 11.79 -26.35
CA ASP A 71 -3.37 12.44 -25.57
C ASP A 71 -3.77 12.61 -24.10
N ASP A 72 -5.03 12.96 -23.83
CA ASP A 72 -5.54 13.08 -22.47
C ASP A 72 -5.56 11.71 -21.77
N VAL A 73 -5.91 10.65 -22.48
CA VAL A 73 -5.88 9.26 -21.95
C VAL A 73 -4.45 8.87 -21.57
N SER A 74 -3.47 9.18 -22.43
CA SER A 74 -2.07 8.89 -22.14
C SER A 74 -1.56 9.67 -20.93
N GLY A 75 -1.96 10.94 -20.78
CA GLY A 75 -1.68 11.76 -19.61
C GLY A 75 -2.24 11.18 -18.32
N LEU A 76 -3.50 10.72 -18.32
CA LEU A 76 -4.13 10.07 -17.17
C LEU A 76 -3.43 8.76 -16.78
N LEU A 77 -3.02 7.95 -17.75
CA LEU A 77 -2.27 6.73 -17.51
C LEU A 77 -0.92 7.03 -16.87
N LEU A 78 -0.21 8.05 -17.36
CA LEU A 78 1.05 8.51 -16.79
C LEU A 78 0.89 8.93 -15.32
N VAL A 79 -0.14 9.71 -15.01
CA VAL A 79 -0.45 10.13 -13.63
C VAL A 79 -0.74 8.92 -12.75
N ARG A 80 -1.53 7.96 -13.22
CA ARG A 80 -1.84 6.73 -12.46
C ARG A 80 -0.59 5.89 -12.19
N VAL A 81 0.26 5.71 -13.19
CA VAL A 81 1.55 4.98 -13.02
C VAL A 81 2.45 5.71 -12.03
N SER A 82 2.57 7.03 -12.16
CA SER A 82 3.41 7.85 -11.26
C SER A 82 2.94 7.75 -9.80
N MET A 83 1.63 7.84 -9.56
CA MET A 83 1.06 7.69 -8.20
C MET A 83 1.37 6.33 -7.60
N VAL A 84 1.21 5.24 -8.37
CA VAL A 84 1.52 3.90 -7.89
C VAL A 84 3.02 3.75 -7.65
N ALA A 85 3.86 4.27 -8.53
CA ALA A 85 5.33 4.22 -8.38
C ALA A 85 5.80 4.97 -7.12
N ILE A 86 5.26 6.17 -6.87
CA ILE A 86 5.55 6.94 -5.64
C ILE A 86 5.10 6.14 -4.41
N GLY A 87 3.89 5.56 -4.44
CA GLY A 87 3.38 4.73 -3.35
C GLY A 87 4.27 3.53 -3.05
N VAL A 88 4.73 2.83 -4.09
CA VAL A 88 5.69 1.71 -3.98
C VAL A 88 7.02 2.20 -3.39
N GLY A 89 7.52 3.34 -3.87
CA GLY A 89 8.77 3.94 -3.38
C GLY A 89 8.72 4.28 -1.89
N VAL A 90 7.65 4.95 -1.46
CA VAL A 90 7.44 5.31 -0.04
C VAL A 90 7.28 4.06 0.83
N TYR A 91 6.53 3.06 0.36
CA TYR A 91 6.35 1.80 1.08
C TYR A 91 7.67 1.04 1.21
N LEU A 92 8.44 0.94 0.12
CA LEU A 92 9.76 0.30 0.11
C LEU A 92 10.74 1.03 1.04
N TRP A 93 10.81 2.37 0.95
CA TRP A 93 11.66 3.16 1.83
C TRP A 93 11.31 2.94 3.30
N SER A 94 10.04 3.00 3.65
CA SER A 94 9.57 2.78 5.01
C SER A 94 9.88 1.37 5.51
N PHE A 95 9.76 0.37 4.63
CA PHE A 95 10.10 -1.02 4.93
C PHE A 95 11.59 -1.22 5.17
N LEU A 96 12.46 -0.64 4.32
CA LEU A 96 13.91 -0.77 4.43
C LEU A 96 14.48 -0.04 5.63
N THR A 97 13.96 1.15 5.94
CA THR A 97 14.43 1.98 7.05
C THR A 97 13.74 1.65 8.38
N ASN A 98 12.68 0.84 8.35
CA ASN A 98 11.79 0.57 9.47
C ASN A 98 11.20 1.86 10.11
N HIS A 99 11.28 2.98 9.39
CA HIS A 99 10.71 4.26 9.82
C HIS A 99 9.26 4.38 9.40
N TYR A 100 8.39 4.70 10.36
CA TYR A 100 6.95 4.90 10.14
C TYR A 100 6.22 3.73 9.44
N PHE A 101 6.82 2.52 9.44
CA PHE A 101 6.27 1.37 8.71
C PHE A 101 4.80 1.07 9.09
N ARG A 102 4.46 1.16 10.37
CA ARG A 102 3.08 0.99 10.84
C ARG A 102 2.14 2.03 10.20
N THR A 103 2.52 3.29 10.22
CA THR A 103 1.72 4.40 9.66
C THR A 103 1.56 4.27 8.16
N VAL A 104 2.66 3.99 7.45
CA VAL A 104 2.65 3.81 5.99
C VAL A 104 1.81 2.59 5.59
N ASN A 105 1.87 1.48 6.35
CA ASN A 105 1.03 0.31 6.10
C ASN A 105 -0.47 0.61 6.29
N VAL A 106 -0.83 1.43 7.29
CA VAL A 106 -2.23 1.86 7.51
C VAL A 106 -2.69 2.79 6.39
N ILE A 107 -1.87 3.76 5.99
CA ILE A 107 -2.19 4.65 4.87
C ILE A 107 -2.38 3.84 3.58
N ALA A 108 -1.49 2.90 3.29
CA ALA A 108 -1.61 2.02 2.13
C ALA A 108 -2.92 1.20 2.18
N LEU A 109 -3.29 0.69 3.35
CA LEU A 109 -4.55 -0.04 3.55
C LEU A 109 -5.76 0.85 3.23
N ILE A 110 -5.79 2.08 3.74
CA ILE A 110 -6.88 3.04 3.49
C ILE A 110 -6.96 3.36 1.99
N ILE A 111 -5.84 3.64 1.33
CA ILE A 111 -5.80 3.93 -0.10
C ILE A 111 -6.36 2.76 -0.92
N VAL A 112 -5.96 1.52 -0.61
CA VAL A 112 -6.47 0.33 -1.32
C VAL A 112 -7.97 0.15 -1.09
N CYS A 113 -8.48 0.39 0.12
CA CYS A 113 -9.92 0.38 0.41
C CYS A 113 -10.67 1.42 -0.44
N CYS A 114 -10.17 2.66 -0.50
CA CYS A 114 -10.77 3.73 -1.31
C CYS A 114 -10.78 3.38 -2.81
N LEU A 115 -9.71 2.76 -3.31
CA LEU A 115 -9.64 2.33 -4.70
C LEU A 115 -10.64 1.22 -5.02
N ILE A 116 -10.83 0.25 -4.12
CA ILE A 116 -11.84 -0.81 -4.28
C ILE A 116 -13.24 -0.20 -4.24
N TRP A 117 -13.50 0.72 -3.30
CA TRP A 117 -14.77 1.41 -3.22
C TRP A 117 -15.09 2.19 -4.50
N SER A 118 -14.12 2.94 -5.02
CA SER A 118 -14.28 3.65 -6.29
C SER A 118 -14.60 2.71 -7.46
N ASP A 119 -13.98 1.53 -7.52
CA ASP A 119 -14.31 0.56 -8.55
C ASP A 119 -15.75 0.02 -8.40
N ILE A 120 -16.17 -0.30 -7.18
CA ILE A 120 -17.54 -0.74 -6.90
C ILE A 120 -18.54 0.34 -7.32
N GLU A 121 -18.27 1.60 -6.96
CA GLU A 121 -19.12 2.71 -7.34
C GLU A 121 -19.26 2.83 -8.87
N VAL A 122 -18.14 2.82 -9.59
CA VAL A 122 -18.12 2.99 -11.05
C VAL A 122 -18.76 1.81 -11.80
N TYR A 123 -18.44 0.59 -11.42
CA TYR A 123 -18.82 -0.61 -12.18
C TYR A 123 -20.13 -1.25 -11.73
N VAL A 124 -20.45 -1.15 -10.44
CA VAL A 124 -21.59 -1.85 -9.85
C VAL A 124 -22.74 -0.91 -9.56
N LEU A 125 -22.47 0.22 -8.89
CA LEU A 125 -23.52 1.13 -8.44
C LEU A 125 -23.96 2.11 -9.52
N SER A 126 -23.02 2.71 -10.25
CA SER A 126 -23.34 3.77 -11.22
C SER A 126 -23.51 3.25 -12.64
N SER A 127 -23.12 2.03 -12.93
CA SER A 127 -23.11 1.45 -14.29
C SER A 127 -22.40 2.36 -15.32
N MET A 128 -21.47 3.17 -14.86
CA MET A 128 -20.72 4.13 -15.70
C MET A 128 -19.75 3.44 -16.66
N ALA A 129 -19.42 2.18 -16.38
CA ALA A 129 -18.58 1.35 -17.23
C ALA A 129 -19.12 -0.07 -17.31
N ASP A 130 -18.80 -0.77 -18.41
CA ASP A 130 -19.19 -2.16 -18.55
C ASP A 130 -18.32 -3.06 -17.65
N LEU A 131 -18.97 -3.91 -16.88
CA LEU A 131 -18.28 -4.94 -16.10
C LEU A 131 -17.90 -6.08 -17.05
N THR A 132 -16.70 -5.99 -17.60
CA THR A 132 -16.10 -7.04 -18.43
C THR A 132 -15.32 -8.04 -17.58
N GLY A 133 -15.01 -9.22 -18.15
CA GLY A 133 -14.17 -10.20 -17.47
C GLY A 133 -12.82 -9.64 -17.00
N PRO A 134 -12.07 -8.90 -17.83
CA PRO A 134 -10.83 -8.20 -17.42
C PRO A 134 -11.03 -7.20 -16.29
N SER A 135 -12.10 -6.38 -16.33
CA SER A 135 -12.38 -5.42 -15.25
C SER A 135 -12.68 -6.11 -13.92
N LEU A 136 -13.46 -7.17 -13.96
CA LEU A 136 -13.73 -7.99 -12.77
C LEU A 136 -12.44 -8.59 -12.20
N ALA A 137 -11.57 -9.14 -13.06
CA ALA A 137 -10.29 -9.69 -12.66
C ALA A 137 -9.41 -8.63 -11.98
N MET A 138 -9.36 -7.39 -12.49
CA MET A 138 -8.61 -6.28 -11.90
C MET A 138 -9.16 -5.86 -10.53
N ILE A 139 -10.48 -5.86 -10.35
CA ILE A 139 -11.11 -5.60 -9.04
C ILE A 139 -10.72 -6.70 -8.05
N VAL A 140 -10.88 -7.96 -8.43
CA VAL A 140 -10.53 -9.11 -7.58
C VAL A 140 -9.04 -9.09 -7.21
N PHE A 141 -8.17 -8.75 -8.17
CA PHE A 141 -6.73 -8.63 -7.92
C PHE A 141 -6.40 -7.62 -6.82
N ARG A 142 -7.19 -6.56 -6.61
CA ARG A 142 -6.99 -5.58 -5.53
C ARG A 142 -7.26 -6.13 -4.13
N PHE A 143 -8.08 -7.16 -3.99
CA PHE A 143 -8.33 -7.77 -2.68
C PHE A 143 -7.10 -8.52 -2.13
N ILE A 144 -6.19 -8.96 -3.00
CA ILE A 144 -4.97 -9.65 -2.56
C ILE A 144 -4.07 -8.71 -1.74
N PRO A 145 -3.61 -7.55 -2.25
CA PRO A 145 -2.82 -6.61 -1.45
C PRO A 145 -3.59 -6.07 -0.25
N LEU A 146 -4.92 -5.89 -0.35
CA LEU A 146 -5.74 -5.49 0.80
C LEU A 146 -5.60 -6.49 1.95
N THR A 147 -5.79 -7.78 1.67
CA THR A 147 -5.67 -8.85 2.65
C THR A 147 -4.27 -8.90 3.26
N LEU A 148 -3.23 -8.78 2.44
CA LEU A 148 -1.84 -8.79 2.90
C LEU A 148 -1.51 -7.60 3.80
N LEU A 149 -1.96 -6.39 3.44
CA LEU A 149 -1.80 -5.18 4.25
C LEU A 149 -2.54 -5.29 5.58
N PHE A 150 -3.74 -5.85 5.57
CA PHE A 150 -4.52 -6.08 6.78
C PHE A 150 -3.86 -7.11 7.71
N LEU A 151 -3.34 -8.20 7.17
CA LEU A 151 -2.59 -9.18 7.94
C LEU A 151 -1.29 -8.59 8.53
N ASN A 152 -0.60 -7.72 7.79
CA ASN A 152 0.55 -6.98 8.31
C ASN A 152 0.13 -6.07 9.47
N TYR A 153 -0.99 -5.35 9.33
CA TYR A 153 -1.52 -4.50 10.39
C TYR A 153 -1.80 -5.29 11.68
N LEU A 154 -2.40 -6.48 11.57
CA LEU A 154 -2.68 -7.34 12.73
C LEU A 154 -1.39 -7.85 13.41
N ASP A 155 -0.38 -8.20 12.63
CA ASP A 155 0.89 -8.71 13.16
C ASP A 155 1.75 -7.57 13.79
N ILE A 156 1.65 -6.33 13.28
CA ILE A 156 2.35 -5.16 13.83
C ILE A 156 1.68 -4.69 15.15
N ARG A 157 0.40 -4.96 15.33
CA ARG A 157 -0.34 -4.54 16.52
C ARG A 157 -0.05 -5.40 17.75
N LYS A 158 0.43 -6.64 17.54
CA LYS A 158 0.78 -7.58 18.64
C LYS A 158 2.13 -7.25 19.24
#